data_029b6b595f39034073df6c06cabf8655
#
_entry.id   029b6b595f39034073df6c06cabf8655
#
_cell.length_a   1.000
_cell.length_b   1.000
_cell.length_c   1.000
_cell.angle_alpha   90.00
_cell.angle_beta   90.00
_cell.angle_gamma   90.00
#
_symmetry.space_group_name_H-M   'P 1'
#
loop_
_entity.id
_entity.type
_entity.pdbx_description
1 polymer ?
#
loop_
_entity_poly.entity_id
_entity_poly.type
_entity_poly.pdbx_seq_one_letter_code
_entity_poly.pdbx_strand_id
1 'polypeptide(L)'
;IRRSSFAKWTDSLFFGAEWFRLQKPETLHVVSYDGKLLSARFLPCDNARGTILLFHGYRSSALLDFGLEVEFLHKQGYNLLLCDQRAHGASQGRFLTFGVRERYDVLSWVTYLAQRLGPEHPMYLSGMSMGATTVLMASCFEFPANVCGIVADCGFTSPWDIMKSVLHARCKWLPAA
;
A
#
# COMPACT_ATOMS: atom_id res chain seq x y z
N ILE A 1 14.02 21.12 5.92
CA ILE A 1 12.61 20.95 6.38
C ILE A 1 12.66 21.05 7.90
N ARG A 2 12.00 22.07 8.46
CA ARG A 2 12.04 22.36 9.90
C ARG A 2 11.34 21.23 10.66
N ARG A 3 12.03 20.64 11.64
CA ARG A 3 11.53 19.57 12.54
C ARG A 3 10.17 19.89 13.23
N SER A 4 9.78 21.18 13.28
CA SER A 4 8.56 21.63 13.97
C SER A 4 7.24 21.28 13.26
N SER A 5 7.24 21.06 11.95
CA SER A 5 6.00 20.69 11.24
C SER A 5 5.69 19.19 11.30
N PHE A 6 6.71 18.35 11.41
CA PHE A 6 6.54 16.89 11.54
C PHE A 6 6.10 16.48 12.96
N ALA A 7 6.54 17.17 14.00
CA ALA A 7 6.18 16.86 15.38
C ALA A 7 4.66 16.90 15.64
N LYS A 8 3.94 17.77 14.92
CA LYS A 8 2.49 17.93 15.09
C LYS A 8 1.68 16.73 14.59
N TRP A 9 2.22 15.97 13.60
CA TRP A 9 1.56 14.80 13.02
C TRP A 9 2.03 13.47 13.61
N THR A 10 3.18 13.47 14.29
CA THR A 10 3.79 12.25 14.85
C THR A 10 2.88 11.61 15.88
N ASP A 11 2.29 12.40 16.77
CA ASP A 11 1.40 11.88 17.82
C ASP A 11 0.14 11.26 17.22
N SER A 12 -0.48 11.91 16.23
CA SER A 12 -1.67 11.40 15.56
C SER A 12 -1.40 10.12 14.76
N LEU A 13 -0.23 10.01 14.11
CA LEU A 13 0.22 8.77 13.46
C LEU A 13 0.43 7.64 14.46
N PHE A 14 1.02 7.93 15.62
CA PHE A 14 1.17 6.95 16.70
C PHE A 14 -0.18 6.48 17.21
N PHE A 15 -1.13 7.37 17.42
CA PHE A 15 -2.49 7.01 17.87
C PHE A 15 -3.20 6.09 16.88
N GLY A 16 -3.18 6.40 15.57
CA GLY A 16 -3.81 5.57 14.57
C GLY A 16 -3.14 4.20 14.41
N ALA A 17 -1.81 4.15 14.49
CA ALA A 17 -1.07 2.89 14.46
C ALA A 17 -1.34 2.03 15.70
N GLU A 18 -1.41 2.65 16.88
CA GLU A 18 -1.75 1.97 18.12
C GLU A 18 -3.19 1.48 18.12
N TRP A 19 -4.13 2.35 17.74
CA TRP A 19 -5.52 1.98 17.56
C TRP A 19 -5.64 0.73 16.66
N PHE A 20 -4.99 0.71 15.49
CA PHE A 20 -5.03 -0.42 14.57
C PHE A 20 -4.48 -1.71 15.20
N ARG A 21 -3.38 -1.63 15.96
CA ARG A 21 -2.80 -2.79 16.65
C ARG A 21 -3.73 -3.36 17.71
N LEU A 22 -4.43 -2.49 18.44
CA LEU A 22 -5.40 -2.88 19.48
C LEU A 22 -6.60 -3.63 18.92
N GLN A 23 -6.95 -3.42 17.63
CA GLN A 23 -8.00 -4.19 16.95
C GLN A 23 -7.59 -5.64 16.67
N LYS A 24 -6.32 -6.03 16.90
CA LYS A 24 -5.79 -7.39 16.67
C LYS A 24 -6.03 -7.87 15.23
N PRO A 25 -5.55 -7.15 14.20
CA PRO A 25 -5.75 -7.54 12.82
C PRO A 25 -5.16 -8.92 12.53
N GLU A 26 -5.82 -9.67 11.66
CA GLU A 26 -5.36 -10.97 11.16
C GLU A 26 -4.15 -10.77 10.23
N THR A 27 -3.13 -11.61 10.36
CA THR A 27 -2.04 -11.66 9.39
C THR A 27 -2.38 -12.61 8.26
N LEU A 28 -2.38 -12.10 7.04
CA LEU A 28 -2.62 -12.87 5.83
C LEU A 28 -1.33 -13.02 5.02
N HIS A 29 -1.26 -14.10 4.27
CA HIS A 29 -0.16 -14.39 3.36
C HIS A 29 -0.67 -14.81 2.00
N VAL A 30 -0.01 -14.36 0.94
CA VAL A 30 -0.22 -14.84 -0.43
C VAL A 30 1.12 -15.13 -1.09
N VAL A 31 1.12 -16.04 -2.05
CA VAL A 31 2.30 -16.29 -2.88
C VAL A 31 2.22 -15.41 -4.12
N SER A 32 3.25 -14.59 -4.34
CA SER A 32 3.36 -13.76 -5.53
C SER A 32 3.61 -14.59 -6.79
N TYR A 33 3.48 -13.97 -7.98
CA TYR A 33 3.71 -14.61 -9.27
C TYR A 33 5.12 -15.22 -9.43
N ASP A 34 6.11 -14.71 -8.68
CA ASP A 34 7.50 -15.17 -8.69
C ASP A 34 7.88 -15.99 -7.42
N GLY A 35 6.86 -16.54 -6.74
CA GLY A 35 7.03 -17.47 -5.61
C GLY A 35 7.45 -16.82 -4.29
N LYS A 36 7.33 -15.50 -4.13
CA LYS A 36 7.62 -14.81 -2.86
C LYS A 36 6.40 -14.85 -1.95
N LEU A 37 6.62 -15.15 -0.68
CA LEU A 37 5.58 -15.02 0.33
C LEU A 37 5.41 -13.53 0.67
N LEU A 38 4.22 -13.00 0.39
CA LEU A 38 3.81 -11.64 0.74
C LEU A 38 2.96 -11.68 1.98
N SER A 39 3.05 -10.64 2.80
CA SER A 39 2.33 -10.50 4.06
C SER A 39 1.48 -9.24 4.04
N ALA A 40 0.32 -9.30 4.68
CA ALA A 40 -0.52 -8.15 4.95
C ALA A 40 -1.27 -8.33 6.27
N ARG A 41 -1.75 -7.23 6.84
CA ARG A 41 -2.62 -7.23 8.02
C ARG A 41 -4.04 -6.86 7.62
N PHE A 42 -4.96 -7.75 7.90
CA PHE A 42 -6.37 -7.61 7.57
C PHE A 42 -7.18 -7.27 8.82
N LEU A 43 -7.89 -6.18 8.78
CA LEU A 43 -8.83 -5.77 9.83
C LEU A 43 -10.26 -5.85 9.25
N PRO A 44 -11.04 -6.85 9.66
CA PRO A 44 -12.44 -6.97 9.24
C PRO A 44 -13.31 -5.92 9.91
N CYS A 45 -14.40 -5.57 9.26
CA CYS A 45 -15.48 -4.74 9.78
C CYS A 45 -16.81 -5.51 9.65
N ASP A 46 -17.65 -5.46 10.67
CA ASP A 46 -18.97 -6.09 10.62
C ASP A 46 -19.85 -5.43 9.54
N ASN A 47 -20.48 -6.26 8.71
CA ASN A 47 -21.31 -5.80 7.58
C ASN A 47 -20.57 -4.82 6.64
N ALA A 48 -19.33 -5.14 6.33
CA ALA A 48 -18.44 -4.25 5.58
C ALA A 48 -19.03 -3.84 4.23
N ARG A 49 -18.94 -2.54 3.93
CA ARG A 49 -19.33 -1.93 2.64
C ARG A 49 -18.37 -2.29 1.50
N GLY A 50 -17.21 -2.80 1.84
CA GLY A 50 -16.14 -3.17 0.93
C GLY A 50 -14.81 -3.30 1.66
N THR A 51 -13.74 -3.58 0.91
CA THR A 51 -12.38 -3.71 1.44
C THR A 51 -11.46 -2.71 0.74
N ILE A 52 -10.64 -1.99 1.53
CA ILE A 52 -9.61 -1.10 1.01
C ILE A 52 -8.25 -1.77 1.20
N LEU A 53 -7.54 -1.99 0.08
CA LEU A 53 -6.17 -2.48 0.07
C LEU A 53 -5.21 -1.29 0.05
N LEU A 54 -4.33 -1.19 1.04
CA LEU A 54 -3.45 -0.05 1.30
C LEU A 54 -1.99 -0.42 0.97
N PHE A 55 -1.41 0.26 -0.02
CA PHE A 55 -0.04 0.04 -0.52
C PHE A 55 0.84 1.25 -0.20
N HIS A 56 1.81 1.05 0.68
CA HIS A 56 2.69 2.10 1.20
C HIS A 56 3.81 2.53 0.23
N GLY A 57 4.47 3.63 0.55
CA GLY A 57 5.59 4.19 -0.21
C GLY A 57 6.92 3.47 0.00
N TYR A 58 7.94 3.97 -0.68
CA TYR A 58 9.30 3.47 -0.61
C TYR A 58 9.90 3.61 0.79
N ARG A 59 10.44 2.51 1.35
CA ARG A 59 11.06 2.46 2.69
C ARG A 59 10.12 2.93 3.81
N SER A 60 8.83 2.71 3.64
CA SER A 60 7.79 3.02 4.60
C SER A 60 7.06 1.75 5.08
N SER A 61 5.94 1.91 5.70
CA SER A 61 4.99 0.85 6.03
C SER A 61 3.56 1.38 5.91
N ALA A 62 2.58 0.49 5.76
CA ALA A 62 1.19 0.93 5.64
C ALA A 62 0.71 1.74 6.87
N LEU A 63 1.19 1.43 8.07
CA LEU A 63 0.84 2.22 9.27
C LEU A 63 1.54 3.58 9.35
N LEU A 64 2.71 3.75 8.72
CA LEU A 64 3.35 5.07 8.64
C LEU A 64 2.66 5.97 7.64
N ASP A 65 2.20 5.41 6.51
CA ASP A 65 1.61 6.21 5.45
C ASP A 65 0.11 6.45 5.65
N PHE A 66 -0.62 5.46 6.17
CA PHE A 66 -2.07 5.50 6.32
C PHE A 66 -2.56 5.55 7.78
N GLY A 67 -1.65 5.66 8.75
CA GLY A 67 -2.00 5.61 10.18
C GLY A 67 -3.04 6.66 10.61
N LEU A 68 -3.07 7.82 9.95
CA LEU A 68 -4.09 8.85 10.20
C LEU A 68 -5.48 8.47 9.70
N GLU A 69 -5.57 7.58 8.73
CA GLU A 69 -6.80 7.28 8.00
C GLU A 69 -7.43 5.95 8.41
N VAL A 70 -6.63 4.99 8.95
CA VAL A 70 -7.10 3.62 9.21
C VAL A 70 -8.30 3.57 10.14
N GLU A 71 -8.31 4.35 11.22
CA GLU A 71 -9.43 4.41 12.16
C GLU A 71 -10.67 5.00 11.49
N PHE A 72 -10.51 6.09 10.75
CA PHE A 72 -11.60 6.75 10.03
C PHE A 72 -12.22 5.80 8.99
N LEU A 73 -11.41 5.20 8.13
CA LEU A 73 -11.87 4.30 7.08
C LEU A 73 -12.60 3.08 7.66
N HIS A 74 -12.07 2.51 8.73
CA HIS A 74 -12.73 1.39 9.40
C HIS A 74 -14.08 1.80 10.02
N LYS A 75 -14.16 2.98 10.66
CA LYS A 75 -15.42 3.53 11.19
C LYS A 75 -16.43 3.86 10.09
N GLN A 76 -15.99 4.10 8.86
CA GLN A 76 -16.87 4.23 7.69
C GLN A 76 -17.40 2.88 7.17
N GLY A 77 -17.06 1.78 7.81
CA GLY A 77 -17.55 0.44 7.49
C GLY A 77 -16.74 -0.29 6.42
N TYR A 78 -15.45 -0.03 6.31
CA TYR A 78 -14.58 -0.77 5.40
C TYR A 78 -13.69 -1.76 6.13
N ASN A 79 -13.53 -2.96 5.57
CA ASN A 79 -12.39 -3.80 5.89
C ASN A 79 -11.12 -3.11 5.40
N LEU A 80 -10.02 -3.30 6.12
CA LEU A 80 -8.72 -2.75 5.72
C LEU A 80 -7.72 -3.88 5.51
N LEU A 81 -7.02 -3.87 4.39
CA LEU A 81 -5.86 -4.73 4.13
C LEU A 81 -4.60 -3.86 4.02
N LEU A 82 -3.77 -3.87 5.04
CA LEU A 82 -2.50 -3.16 5.08
C LEU A 82 -1.41 -4.06 4.51
N CYS A 83 -1.04 -3.85 3.26
CA CYS A 83 -0.07 -4.68 2.54
C CYS A 83 1.37 -4.27 2.86
N ASP A 84 2.18 -5.20 3.33
CA ASP A 84 3.63 -5.04 3.28
C ASP A 84 4.07 -5.30 1.83
N GLN A 85 4.53 -4.27 1.12
CA GLN A 85 5.02 -4.46 -0.25
C GLN A 85 6.26 -5.36 -0.24
N ARG A 86 6.57 -6.03 -1.37
CA ARG A 86 7.78 -6.87 -1.47
C ARG A 86 9.02 -6.16 -0.96
N ALA A 87 9.94 -6.88 -0.31
CA ALA A 87 11.14 -6.36 0.34
C ALA A 87 10.88 -5.36 1.50
N HIS A 88 9.65 -5.31 2.03
CA HIS A 88 9.31 -4.54 3.23
C HIS A 88 8.60 -5.42 4.26
N GLY A 89 8.66 -5.00 5.52
CA GLY A 89 7.95 -5.66 6.62
C GLY A 89 8.21 -7.16 6.68
N ALA A 90 7.14 -7.95 6.70
CA ALA A 90 7.18 -9.41 6.70
C ALA A 90 7.13 -10.04 5.29
N SER A 91 6.98 -9.23 4.23
CA SER A 91 6.99 -9.71 2.84
C SER A 91 8.40 -10.03 2.36
N GLN A 92 8.53 -11.18 1.70
CA GLN A 92 9.78 -11.59 1.09
C GLN A 92 10.16 -10.68 -0.10
N GLY A 93 11.43 -10.70 -0.45
CA GLY A 93 12.02 -9.97 -1.56
C GLY A 93 13.37 -9.38 -1.19
N ARG A 94 14.15 -9.01 -2.20
CA ARG A 94 15.47 -8.36 -2.01
C ARG A 94 15.59 -7.08 -2.80
N PHE A 95 14.72 -6.91 -3.81
CA PHE A 95 14.78 -5.80 -4.74
C PHE A 95 13.43 -5.13 -4.85
N LEU A 96 13.46 -3.82 -4.98
CA LEU A 96 12.33 -2.97 -5.29
C LEU A 96 12.43 -2.54 -6.75
N THR A 97 11.31 -2.51 -7.44
CA THR A 97 11.26 -2.16 -8.86
C THR A 97 10.33 -0.98 -9.15
N PHE A 98 9.94 -0.23 -8.09
CA PHE A 98 9.14 0.98 -8.18
C PHE A 98 7.85 0.81 -8.98
N GLY A 99 7.12 -0.26 -8.69
CA GLY A 99 5.84 -0.60 -9.32
C GLY A 99 5.93 -1.67 -10.41
N VAL A 100 7.10 -1.89 -11.04
CA VAL A 100 7.21 -2.81 -12.18
C VAL A 100 6.89 -4.26 -11.81
N ARG A 101 7.42 -4.77 -10.71
CA ARG A 101 7.09 -6.12 -10.19
C ARG A 101 5.97 -6.04 -9.15
N GLU A 102 5.95 -4.98 -8.38
CA GLU A 102 4.98 -4.76 -7.30
C GLU A 102 3.53 -4.78 -7.84
N ARG A 103 3.28 -4.38 -9.10
CA ARG A 103 1.96 -4.45 -9.74
C ARG A 103 1.39 -5.87 -9.78
N TYR A 104 2.23 -6.89 -9.93
CA TYR A 104 1.78 -8.30 -9.91
C TYR A 104 1.42 -8.76 -8.48
N ASP A 105 2.03 -8.15 -7.45
CA ASP A 105 1.66 -8.42 -6.06
C ASP A 105 0.27 -7.86 -5.75
N VAL A 106 -0.07 -6.70 -6.32
CA VAL A 106 -1.44 -6.16 -6.24
C VAL A 106 -2.43 -7.17 -6.81
N LEU A 107 -2.15 -7.72 -8.00
CA LEU A 107 -3.01 -8.73 -8.62
C LEU A 107 -3.15 -9.98 -7.74
N SER A 108 -2.06 -10.44 -7.11
CA SER A 108 -2.09 -11.59 -6.19
C SER A 108 -3.01 -11.31 -4.99
N TRP A 109 -2.93 -10.12 -4.38
CA TRP A 109 -3.79 -9.73 -3.26
C TRP A 109 -5.26 -9.59 -3.66
N VAL A 110 -5.53 -8.95 -4.80
CA VAL A 110 -6.88 -8.77 -5.33
C VAL A 110 -7.54 -10.12 -5.60
N THR A 111 -6.82 -11.02 -6.29
CA THR A 111 -7.31 -12.37 -6.59
C THR A 111 -7.61 -13.16 -5.31
N TYR A 112 -6.70 -13.12 -4.34
CA TYR A 112 -6.91 -13.78 -3.05
C TYR A 112 -8.15 -13.26 -2.32
N LEU A 113 -8.32 -11.94 -2.24
CA LEU A 113 -9.46 -11.36 -1.54
C LEU A 113 -10.78 -11.59 -2.28
N ALA A 114 -10.80 -11.58 -3.61
CA ALA A 114 -11.99 -11.91 -4.39
C ALA A 114 -12.46 -13.36 -4.11
N GLN A 115 -11.52 -14.30 -3.98
CA GLN A 115 -11.82 -15.68 -3.60
C GLN A 115 -12.31 -15.80 -2.15
N ARG A 116 -11.72 -15.02 -1.23
CA ARG A 116 -12.03 -15.08 0.20
C ARG A 116 -13.36 -14.41 0.55
N LEU A 117 -13.64 -13.25 -0.03
CA LEU A 117 -14.78 -12.41 0.33
C LEU A 117 -15.98 -12.54 -0.62
N GLY A 118 -15.76 -13.18 -1.76
CA GLY A 118 -16.77 -13.39 -2.79
C GLY A 118 -16.75 -12.33 -3.90
N PRO A 119 -17.34 -12.68 -5.07
CA PRO A 119 -17.25 -11.84 -6.27
C PRO A 119 -18.07 -10.55 -6.18
N GLU A 120 -19.03 -10.47 -5.28
CA GLU A 120 -19.89 -9.28 -5.11
C GLU A 120 -19.33 -8.29 -4.07
N HIS A 121 -18.26 -8.66 -3.33
CA HIS A 121 -17.71 -7.81 -2.28
C HIS A 121 -16.83 -6.70 -2.86
N PRO A 122 -17.21 -5.41 -2.74
CA PRO A 122 -16.46 -4.32 -3.37
C PRO A 122 -15.04 -4.19 -2.84
N MET A 123 -14.08 -3.97 -3.72
CA MET A 123 -12.68 -3.73 -3.38
C MET A 123 -12.19 -2.40 -3.97
N TYR A 124 -11.37 -1.71 -3.20
CA TYR A 124 -10.73 -0.45 -3.57
C TYR A 124 -9.24 -0.54 -3.34
N LEU A 125 -8.44 -0.05 -4.28
CA LEU A 125 -6.99 -0.01 -4.15
C LEU A 125 -6.59 1.41 -3.77
N SER A 126 -5.79 1.56 -2.73
CA SER A 126 -5.23 2.86 -2.35
C SER A 126 -3.72 2.75 -2.20
N GLY A 127 -3.00 3.67 -2.80
CA GLY A 127 -1.54 3.69 -2.75
C GLY A 127 -0.98 5.08 -2.52
N MET A 128 0.13 5.14 -1.77
CA MET A 128 0.89 6.37 -1.52
C MET A 128 2.28 6.28 -2.15
N SER A 129 2.69 7.32 -2.89
CA SER A 129 4.02 7.44 -3.49
C SER A 129 4.36 6.21 -4.38
N MET A 130 5.32 5.37 -4.00
CA MET A 130 5.61 4.11 -4.71
C MET A 130 4.38 3.20 -4.75
N GLY A 131 3.59 3.14 -3.68
CA GLY A 131 2.33 2.39 -3.64
C GLY A 131 1.30 2.93 -4.64
N ALA A 132 1.22 4.25 -4.80
CA ALA A 132 0.35 4.88 -5.80
C ALA A 132 0.75 4.46 -7.22
N THR A 133 2.04 4.52 -7.54
CA THR A 133 2.54 4.05 -8.83
C THR A 133 2.29 2.56 -9.02
N THR A 134 2.46 1.76 -7.96
CA THR A 134 2.19 0.32 -7.98
C THR A 134 0.74 0.01 -8.35
N VAL A 135 -0.25 0.65 -7.71
CA VAL A 135 -1.66 0.40 -8.01
C VAL A 135 -2.06 0.95 -9.39
N LEU A 136 -1.49 2.08 -9.82
CA LEU A 136 -1.69 2.60 -11.18
C LEU A 136 -1.10 1.66 -12.23
N MET A 137 0.11 1.14 -12.03
CA MET A 137 0.69 0.15 -12.96
C MET A 137 -0.10 -1.17 -12.96
N ALA A 138 -0.73 -1.53 -11.84
CA ALA A 138 -1.56 -2.72 -11.76
C ALA A 138 -2.87 -2.57 -12.54
N SER A 139 -3.34 -1.35 -12.80
CA SER A 139 -4.57 -1.12 -13.58
C SER A 139 -4.48 -1.56 -15.04
N CYS A 140 -3.30 -1.95 -15.54
CA CYS A 140 -3.15 -2.57 -16.85
C CYS A 140 -3.64 -4.02 -16.90
N PHE A 141 -3.88 -4.65 -15.75
CA PHE A 141 -4.42 -6.00 -15.68
C PHE A 141 -5.94 -5.98 -15.64
N GLU A 142 -6.54 -7.07 -16.13
CA GLU A 142 -7.95 -7.33 -15.90
C GLU A 142 -8.15 -7.73 -14.45
N PHE A 143 -8.72 -6.84 -13.65
CA PHE A 143 -9.12 -7.13 -12.29
C PHE A 143 -10.47 -7.86 -12.26
N PRO A 144 -10.75 -8.63 -11.18
CA PRO A 144 -12.12 -9.06 -10.90
C PRO A 144 -13.09 -7.87 -10.90
N ALA A 145 -14.33 -8.11 -11.39
CA ALA A 145 -15.33 -7.06 -11.58
C ALA A 145 -15.69 -6.28 -10.30
N ASN A 146 -15.41 -6.83 -9.14
CA ASN A 146 -15.62 -6.20 -7.84
C ASN A 146 -14.50 -5.25 -7.39
N VAL A 147 -13.46 -5.01 -8.21
CA VAL A 147 -12.51 -3.90 -7.99
C VAL A 147 -13.15 -2.63 -8.54
N CYS A 148 -13.67 -1.81 -7.63
CA CYS A 148 -14.52 -0.65 -7.97
C CYS A 148 -13.75 0.65 -8.17
N GLY A 149 -12.50 0.75 -7.73
CA GLY A 149 -11.75 2.00 -7.87
C GLY A 149 -10.31 1.95 -7.36
N ILE A 150 -9.53 2.93 -7.82
CA ILE A 150 -8.12 3.13 -7.45
C ILE A 150 -7.94 4.58 -6.98
N VAL A 151 -7.34 4.76 -5.82
CA VAL A 151 -6.89 6.03 -5.27
C VAL A 151 -5.36 6.04 -5.26
N ALA A 152 -4.76 6.99 -5.95
CA ALA A 152 -3.30 7.08 -6.06
C ALA A 152 -2.83 8.45 -5.59
N ASP A 153 -2.19 8.50 -4.42
CA ASP A 153 -1.68 9.75 -3.86
C ASP A 153 -0.17 9.88 -4.12
N CYS A 154 0.23 11.05 -4.65
CA CYS A 154 1.60 11.46 -4.95
C CYS A 154 2.46 10.41 -5.70
N GLY A 155 1.84 9.65 -6.62
CA GLY A 155 2.55 8.71 -7.49
C GLY A 155 3.50 9.41 -8.46
N PHE A 156 4.47 8.67 -9.00
CA PHE A 156 5.41 9.17 -10.00
C PHE A 156 5.15 8.52 -11.37
N THR A 157 5.54 9.21 -12.43
CA THR A 157 5.25 8.81 -13.81
C THR A 157 6.14 7.68 -14.32
N SER A 158 7.36 7.59 -13.81
CA SER A 158 8.31 6.56 -14.22
C SER A 158 9.29 6.19 -13.11
N PRO A 159 9.64 4.90 -12.96
CA PRO A 159 10.69 4.46 -12.04
C PRO A 159 12.04 5.12 -12.33
N TRP A 160 12.34 5.34 -13.58
CA TRP A 160 13.59 5.98 -14.02
C TRP A 160 13.67 7.43 -13.57
N ASP A 161 12.59 8.19 -13.75
CA ASP A 161 12.58 9.62 -13.43
C ASP A 161 12.63 9.85 -11.92
N ILE A 162 11.95 9.04 -11.12
CA ILE A 162 12.06 9.15 -9.66
C ILE A 162 13.47 8.76 -9.18
N MET A 163 14.10 7.74 -9.76
CA MET A 163 15.48 7.38 -9.44
C MET A 163 16.46 8.51 -9.79
N LYS A 164 16.32 9.11 -10.96
CA LYS A 164 17.11 10.32 -11.35
C LYS A 164 16.91 11.44 -10.36
N SER A 165 15.67 11.76 -10.02
CA SER A 165 15.35 12.86 -9.09
C SER A 165 15.97 12.64 -7.71
N VAL A 166 15.88 11.41 -7.18
CA VAL A 166 16.49 11.05 -5.89
C VAL A 166 18.02 11.14 -5.96
N LEU A 167 18.62 10.67 -7.07
CA LEU A 167 20.06 10.73 -7.28
C LEU A 167 20.56 12.19 -7.35
N HIS A 168 19.89 13.05 -8.13
CA HIS A 168 20.21 14.48 -8.22
C HIS A 168 20.06 15.19 -6.88
N ALA A 169 19.03 14.87 -6.11
CA ALA A 169 18.83 15.46 -4.79
C ALA A 169 19.97 15.12 -3.80
N ARG A 170 20.58 13.93 -3.96
CA ARG A 170 21.68 13.46 -3.10
C ARG A 170 23.07 13.83 -3.63
N CYS A 171 23.24 13.86 -4.94
CA CYS A 171 24.51 14.08 -5.63
C CYS A 171 24.41 15.31 -6.53
N LYS A 172 24.42 16.51 -5.94
CA LYS A 172 24.29 17.81 -6.64
C LYS A 172 25.38 18.07 -7.69
N TRP A 173 26.44 17.28 -7.69
CA TRP A 173 27.57 17.38 -8.63
C TRP A 173 27.40 16.56 -9.92
N LEU A 174 26.37 15.72 -10.01
CA LEU A 174 26.07 14.98 -11.23
C LEU A 174 25.36 15.90 -12.23
N PRO A 175 25.81 15.96 -13.51
CA PRO A 175 25.12 16.75 -14.53
C PRO A 175 23.69 16.21 -14.72
N ALA A 176 22.75 17.13 -14.96
CA ALA A 176 21.39 16.76 -15.37
C ALA A 176 21.48 16.15 -16.77
N ALA A 177 21.20 14.84 -16.88
CA ALA A 177 21.10 14.14 -18.15
C ALA A 177 19.66 14.16 -18.67
#